data_2d6761bb5ffe7161f2257e1fc794a85c
#
_entry.id   2d6761bb5ffe7161f2257e1fc794a85c
#
_cell.length_a   1.000
_cell.length_b   1.000
_cell.length_c   1.000
_cell.angle_alpha   90.00
_cell.angle_beta   90.00
_cell.angle_gamma   90.00
#
_symmetry.space_group_name_H-M   'P 1'
#
loop_
_entity.id
_entity.type
_entity.pdbx_description
1 polymer ?
#
loop_
_entity_poly.entity_id
_entity_poly.type
_entity_poly.pdbx_seq_one_letter_code
_entity_poly.pdbx_strand_id
1 'polypeptide(L)'
;MLHDSYFSISGLFRFSVHCNAIGAGLVQPMVESQAQASHKIVAKNLQKSFKGRQVVRGVSVELLGGEVVGLLGPNGAGKTTIFDMVVGLCQPDQGNIFLNQEEITNLPMYKRARRGIGYLPQEASIFRRLSVEDNVLAVLETLNLSTAQRKSRLDELLEELNLTRLRTHGSYTLSGGERRRLEITRALATNPKFLLLDEPFAGIDPIAVGDIQDILTNLKEKGIGILITDHNVQDTLSITDRAYIISEGMILESGVPELIVNSPKARAVYLGERFKMSQ
;
A
#
# COMPACT_ATOMS: atom_id res chain seq x y z
N MET A 1 5.65 68.56 7.26
CA MET A 1 5.61 68.32 5.82
C MET A 1 6.23 66.96 5.61
N LEU A 2 5.39 65.95 5.54
CA LEU A 2 4.97 65.11 4.38
C LEU A 2 6.14 64.50 3.61
N HIS A 3 6.37 63.22 3.72
CA HIS A 3 6.00 62.30 2.67
C HIS A 3 6.02 60.82 3.13
N ASP A 4 4.89 60.18 2.94
CA ASP A 4 4.68 58.72 2.99
C ASP A 4 5.48 57.99 1.90
N SER A 5 5.94 56.82 2.23
CA SER A 5 6.14 55.76 1.23
C SER A 5 5.88 54.39 1.87
N TYR A 6 4.76 53.80 1.53
CA TYR A 6 4.37 52.43 1.80
C TYR A 6 5.34 51.44 1.13
N PHE A 7 5.79 50.44 1.88
CA PHE A 7 6.13 49.15 1.34
C PHE A 7 5.58 48.02 2.24
N SER A 8 4.61 47.36 1.68
CA SER A 8 4.00 46.15 2.21
C SER A 8 4.92 44.96 1.98
N ILE A 9 5.28 44.20 3.02
CA ILE A 9 5.66 42.80 2.91
C ILE A 9 5.07 42.04 4.10
N SER A 10 4.32 41.04 3.73
CA SER A 10 3.62 39.99 4.42
C SER A 10 4.38 39.27 5.53
N GLY A 11 3.65 38.98 6.60
CA GLY A 11 3.69 37.69 7.29
C GLY A 11 4.89 37.40 8.19
N LEU A 12 4.91 37.97 9.41
CA LEU A 12 5.81 37.49 10.47
C LEU A 12 4.98 37.03 11.68
N PHE A 13 5.12 35.75 11.97
CA PHE A 13 4.62 35.13 13.20
C PHE A 13 5.17 35.85 14.44
N ARG A 14 4.27 36.31 15.31
CA ARG A 14 4.62 36.82 16.63
C ARG A 14 4.91 35.66 17.57
N PHE A 15 6.15 35.55 18.02
CA PHE A 15 6.52 34.79 19.21
C PHE A 15 6.24 35.71 20.45
N SER A 16 5.35 35.25 21.33
CA SER A 16 5.20 35.78 22.66
C SER A 16 6.07 34.95 23.61
N VAL A 17 7.18 35.53 24.08
CA VAL A 17 8.01 34.91 25.10
C VAL A 17 7.59 35.53 26.43
N HIS A 18 6.95 34.73 27.30
CA HIS A 18 6.81 35.07 28.73
C HIS A 18 8.04 34.54 29.46
N CYS A 19 8.94 35.46 29.83
CA CYS A 19 10.00 35.20 30.80
C CYS A 19 9.42 35.20 32.20
N ASN A 20 9.40 34.05 32.88
CA ASN A 20 9.41 33.96 34.32
C ASN A 20 10.70 33.28 34.74
N ALA A 21 11.59 34.02 35.37
CA ALA A 21 12.80 33.51 35.96
C ALA A 21 12.46 32.75 37.24
N ILE A 22 12.97 31.54 37.39
CA ILE A 22 13.59 30.95 38.59
C ILE A 22 13.86 29.44 38.27
N GLY A 23 15.13 29.03 38.37
CA GLY A 23 15.49 27.59 38.44
C GLY A 23 16.19 27.03 37.22
N ALA A 24 17.53 26.92 37.28
CA ALA A 24 18.35 26.24 36.30
C ALA A 24 18.03 24.75 36.24
N GLY A 25 17.27 24.37 35.26
CA GLY A 25 17.09 22.97 34.82
C GLY A 25 17.12 22.99 33.31
N LEU A 26 18.06 22.25 32.71
CA LEU A 26 18.18 22.05 31.27
C LEU A 26 16.87 21.51 30.71
N VAL A 27 16.03 22.38 30.19
CA VAL A 27 14.86 22.00 29.39
C VAL A 27 15.37 21.67 27.97
N GLN A 28 15.51 20.42 27.66
CA GLN A 28 15.64 19.99 26.27
C GLN A 28 14.37 20.43 25.52
N PRO A 29 14.47 21.05 24.35
CA PRO A 29 13.29 21.29 23.54
C PRO A 29 12.67 19.96 23.16
N MET A 30 11.46 19.68 23.63
CA MET A 30 10.61 18.65 23.08
C MET A 30 10.39 19.00 21.60
N VAL A 31 11.05 18.26 20.73
CA VAL A 31 10.70 18.26 19.31
C VAL A 31 9.29 17.66 19.26
N GLU A 32 8.28 18.52 19.14
CA GLU A 32 6.95 18.09 18.72
C GLU A 32 7.11 17.40 17.37
N SER A 33 7.10 16.09 17.39
CA SER A 33 6.88 15.29 16.20
C SER A 33 5.58 15.78 15.58
N GLN A 34 5.69 16.54 14.48
CA GLN A 34 4.54 16.82 13.62
C GLN A 34 4.00 15.45 13.21
N ALA A 35 2.89 15.04 13.82
CA ALA A 35 2.13 13.89 13.41
C ALA A 35 1.74 14.14 11.94
N GLN A 36 2.48 13.56 11.01
CA GLN A 36 2.10 13.51 9.61
C GLN A 36 0.69 12.93 9.59
N ALA A 37 -0.26 13.71 9.07
CA ALA A 37 -1.65 13.26 8.95
C ALA A 37 -1.63 11.93 8.18
N SER A 38 -1.74 10.82 8.92
CA SER A 38 -1.62 9.49 8.34
C SER A 38 -2.80 9.27 7.41
N HIS A 39 -2.52 9.11 6.12
CA HIS A 39 -3.54 8.71 5.15
C HIS A 39 -4.11 7.35 5.58
N LYS A 40 -5.40 7.12 5.32
CA LYS A 40 -6.04 5.83 5.61
C LYS A 40 -7.09 5.44 4.58
N ILE A 41 -7.20 4.14 4.36
CA ILE A 41 -8.34 3.51 3.68
C ILE A 41 -9.15 2.79 4.75
N VAL A 42 -10.46 3.01 4.75
CA VAL A 42 -11.39 2.32 5.67
C VAL A 42 -12.55 1.74 4.86
N ALA A 43 -12.66 0.43 4.86
CA ALA A 43 -13.82 -0.27 4.35
C ALA A 43 -14.71 -0.67 5.53
N LYS A 44 -16.00 -0.31 5.50
CA LYS A 44 -16.94 -0.53 6.60
C LYS A 44 -18.09 -1.41 6.16
N ASN A 45 -18.28 -2.52 6.88
CA ASN A 45 -19.43 -3.40 6.76
C ASN A 45 -19.72 -3.86 5.32
N LEU A 46 -18.66 -4.20 4.55
CA LEU A 46 -18.78 -4.62 3.17
C LEU A 46 -19.56 -5.91 3.04
N GLN A 47 -20.54 -5.93 2.15
CA GLN A 47 -21.29 -7.12 1.78
C GLN A 47 -21.30 -7.28 0.26
N LYS A 48 -21.21 -8.53 -0.20
CA LYS A 48 -21.26 -8.86 -1.62
C LYS A 48 -21.85 -10.23 -1.87
N SER A 49 -22.76 -10.30 -2.83
CA SER A 49 -23.38 -11.54 -3.29
C SER A 49 -23.17 -11.71 -4.79
N PHE A 50 -22.97 -12.94 -5.23
CA PHE A 50 -22.96 -13.32 -6.63
C PHE A 50 -23.98 -14.45 -6.88
N LYS A 51 -24.87 -14.27 -7.81
CA LYS A 51 -25.90 -15.27 -8.17
C LYS A 51 -26.64 -15.84 -6.94
N GLY A 52 -27.00 -14.98 -5.99
CA GLY A 52 -27.72 -15.37 -4.77
C GLY A 52 -26.85 -15.95 -3.65
N ARG A 53 -25.56 -16.21 -3.88
CA ARG A 53 -24.63 -16.65 -2.84
C ARG A 53 -23.90 -15.44 -2.25
N GLN A 54 -24.04 -15.23 -0.95
CA GLN A 54 -23.32 -14.20 -0.23
C GLN A 54 -21.87 -14.63 0.00
N VAL A 55 -20.94 -13.88 -0.62
CA VAL A 55 -19.49 -14.16 -0.59
C VAL A 55 -18.78 -13.32 0.47
N VAL A 56 -19.25 -12.08 0.72
CA VAL A 56 -18.74 -11.20 1.77
C VAL A 56 -19.91 -10.78 2.65
N ARG A 57 -19.73 -10.90 3.99
CA ARG A 57 -20.81 -10.85 4.99
C ARG A 57 -20.53 -9.84 6.10
N GLY A 58 -20.40 -8.55 5.74
CA GLY A 58 -20.20 -7.49 6.72
C GLY A 58 -18.76 -7.32 7.18
N VAL A 59 -17.80 -7.40 6.25
CA VAL A 59 -16.38 -7.24 6.54
C VAL A 59 -16.00 -5.77 6.67
N SER A 60 -15.23 -5.45 7.73
CA SER A 60 -14.63 -4.13 7.92
C SER A 60 -13.12 -4.27 8.02
N VAL A 61 -12.39 -3.55 7.14
CA VAL A 61 -10.92 -3.53 7.13
C VAL A 61 -10.42 -2.09 7.07
N GLU A 62 -9.28 -1.85 7.69
CA GLU A 62 -8.61 -0.55 7.70
C GLU A 62 -7.15 -0.74 7.30
N LEU A 63 -6.60 0.24 6.59
CA LEU A 63 -5.20 0.32 6.19
C LEU A 63 -4.70 1.74 6.43
N LEU A 64 -3.62 1.88 7.18
CA LEU A 64 -2.96 3.16 7.44
C LEU A 64 -1.78 3.37 6.50
N GLY A 65 -1.42 4.63 6.23
CA GLY A 65 -0.16 4.96 5.56
C GLY A 65 1.03 4.51 6.42
N GLY A 66 2.02 3.87 5.80
CA GLY A 66 3.18 3.30 6.51
C GLY A 66 2.87 2.01 7.29
N GLU A 67 1.80 1.30 6.94
CA GLU A 67 1.43 0.01 7.52
C GLU A 67 1.36 -1.06 6.42
N VAL A 68 1.77 -2.28 6.72
CA VAL A 68 1.53 -3.46 5.89
C VAL A 68 0.44 -4.31 6.54
N VAL A 69 -0.67 -4.50 5.83
CA VAL A 69 -1.82 -5.29 6.29
C VAL A 69 -1.99 -6.53 5.42
N GLY A 70 -2.03 -7.70 6.05
CA GLY A 70 -2.34 -8.97 5.40
C GLY A 70 -3.84 -9.26 5.36
N LEU A 71 -4.37 -9.67 4.21
CA LEU A 71 -5.72 -10.20 4.07
C LEU A 71 -5.63 -11.67 3.70
N LEU A 72 -5.70 -12.56 4.70
CA LEU A 72 -5.39 -13.97 4.61
C LEU A 72 -6.64 -14.85 4.82
N GLY A 73 -6.55 -16.12 4.50
CA GLY A 73 -7.63 -17.08 4.69
C GLY A 73 -7.67 -18.15 3.58
N PRO A 74 -8.48 -19.19 3.72
CA PRO A 74 -8.57 -20.27 2.74
C PRO A 74 -9.12 -19.81 1.38
N ASN A 75 -8.96 -20.67 0.37
CA ASN A 75 -9.52 -20.43 -0.95
C ASN A 75 -11.04 -20.31 -0.88
N GLY A 76 -11.61 -19.34 -1.60
CA GLY A 76 -13.04 -19.08 -1.60
C GLY A 76 -13.57 -18.36 -0.35
N ALA A 77 -12.71 -17.93 0.58
CA ALA A 77 -13.10 -17.20 1.79
C ALA A 77 -13.65 -15.78 1.52
N GLY A 78 -13.45 -15.24 0.30
CA GLY A 78 -13.91 -13.90 -0.08
C GLY A 78 -12.80 -12.83 -0.14
N LYS A 79 -11.52 -13.21 0.06
CA LYS A 79 -10.36 -12.28 0.04
C LYS A 79 -10.31 -11.43 -1.23
N THR A 80 -10.24 -12.06 -2.40
CA THR A 80 -10.18 -11.38 -3.69
C THR A 80 -11.39 -10.46 -3.89
N THR A 81 -12.59 -10.88 -3.47
CA THR A 81 -13.79 -10.03 -3.56
C THR A 81 -13.68 -8.78 -2.68
N ILE A 82 -13.18 -8.91 -1.44
CA ILE A 82 -12.94 -7.77 -0.55
C ILE A 82 -11.90 -6.84 -1.18
N PHE A 83 -10.82 -7.41 -1.67
CA PHE A 83 -9.74 -6.71 -2.33
C PHE A 83 -10.24 -5.94 -3.57
N ASP A 84 -10.99 -6.59 -4.46
CA ASP A 84 -11.60 -5.99 -5.65
C ASP A 84 -12.55 -4.83 -5.30
N MET A 85 -13.30 -4.95 -4.21
CA MET A 85 -14.13 -3.85 -3.73
C MET A 85 -13.27 -2.66 -3.28
N VAL A 86 -12.15 -2.88 -2.59
CA VAL A 86 -11.24 -1.81 -2.16
C VAL A 86 -10.51 -1.17 -3.34
N VAL A 87 -10.09 -1.96 -4.32
CA VAL A 87 -9.48 -1.46 -5.58
C VAL A 87 -10.47 -0.69 -6.45
N GLY A 88 -11.76 -1.06 -6.42
CA GLY A 88 -12.82 -0.48 -7.25
C GLY A 88 -13.05 -1.22 -8.56
N LEU A 89 -12.69 -2.50 -8.61
CA LEU A 89 -13.00 -3.44 -9.70
C LEU A 89 -14.43 -3.98 -9.57
N CYS A 90 -14.93 -4.09 -8.34
CA CYS A 90 -16.30 -4.48 -8.07
C CYS A 90 -16.91 -3.55 -7.02
N GLN A 91 -18.22 -3.32 -7.09
CA GLN A 91 -18.92 -2.50 -6.09
C GLN A 91 -19.50 -3.41 -5.00
N PRO A 92 -19.46 -3.01 -3.71
CA PRO A 92 -20.17 -3.71 -2.65
C PRO A 92 -21.70 -3.56 -2.87
N ASP A 93 -22.46 -4.56 -2.41
CA ASP A 93 -23.91 -4.49 -2.38
C ASP A 93 -24.39 -3.65 -1.17
N GLN A 94 -23.60 -3.67 -0.07
CA GLN A 94 -23.76 -2.85 1.11
C GLN A 94 -22.41 -2.51 1.71
N GLY A 95 -22.38 -1.44 2.52
CA GLY A 95 -21.16 -0.93 3.16
C GLY A 95 -20.53 0.18 2.34
N ASN A 96 -19.52 0.81 2.92
CA ASN A 96 -18.86 2.00 2.37
C ASN A 96 -17.35 1.89 2.44
N ILE A 97 -16.67 2.52 1.48
CA ILE A 97 -15.21 2.60 1.43
C ILE A 97 -14.81 4.07 1.43
N PHE A 98 -13.89 4.41 2.33
CA PHE A 98 -13.39 5.77 2.51
C PHE A 98 -11.88 5.83 2.28
N LEU A 99 -11.44 6.88 1.63
CA LEU A 99 -10.04 7.31 1.58
C LEU A 99 -9.94 8.60 2.41
N ASN A 100 -9.33 8.51 3.58
CA ASN A 100 -9.39 9.54 4.60
C ASN A 100 -10.86 9.84 5.00
N GLN A 101 -11.36 11.02 4.64
CA GLN A 101 -12.73 11.46 4.89
C GLN A 101 -13.62 11.39 3.64
N GLU A 102 -13.03 11.15 2.45
CA GLU A 102 -13.75 11.05 1.19
C GLU A 102 -14.34 9.66 1.00
N GLU A 103 -15.62 9.56 0.76
CA GLU A 103 -16.24 8.30 0.36
C GLU A 103 -15.91 8.00 -1.10
N ILE A 104 -15.32 6.82 -1.33
CA ILE A 104 -14.89 6.35 -2.65
C ILE A 104 -15.64 5.10 -3.11
N THR A 105 -16.70 4.69 -2.42
CA THR A 105 -17.46 3.44 -2.67
C THR A 105 -17.83 3.28 -4.13
N ASN A 106 -18.39 4.33 -4.74
CA ASN A 106 -18.87 4.30 -6.13
C ASN A 106 -17.84 4.76 -7.17
N LEU A 107 -16.59 5.05 -6.74
CA LEU A 107 -15.55 5.45 -7.67
C LEU A 107 -14.91 4.22 -8.34
N PRO A 108 -14.84 4.18 -9.68
CA PRO A 108 -14.15 3.13 -10.40
C PRO A 108 -12.63 3.21 -10.16
N MET A 109 -11.92 2.09 -10.39
CA MET A 109 -10.49 1.91 -10.15
C MET A 109 -9.63 3.08 -10.65
N TYR A 110 -9.82 3.56 -11.88
CA TYR A 110 -9.01 4.66 -12.43
C TYR A 110 -9.16 5.99 -11.67
N LYS A 111 -10.33 6.25 -11.08
CA LYS A 111 -10.53 7.43 -10.22
C LYS A 111 -9.86 7.25 -8.85
N ARG A 112 -9.83 6.03 -8.31
CA ARG A 112 -9.10 5.69 -7.08
C ARG A 112 -7.59 5.75 -7.30
N ALA A 113 -7.10 5.28 -8.45
CA ALA A 113 -5.70 5.39 -8.83
C ALA A 113 -5.21 6.84 -8.85
N ARG A 114 -6.00 7.77 -9.41
CA ARG A 114 -5.68 9.21 -9.39
C ARG A 114 -5.68 9.83 -7.99
N ARG A 115 -6.27 9.18 -7.00
CA ARG A 115 -6.27 9.57 -5.58
C ARG A 115 -5.12 8.93 -4.79
N GLY A 116 -4.28 8.16 -5.46
CA GLY A 116 -3.09 7.55 -4.88
C GLY A 116 -3.29 6.12 -4.40
N ILE A 117 -4.20 5.35 -5.00
CA ILE A 117 -4.34 3.91 -4.75
C ILE A 117 -3.71 3.15 -5.92
N GLY A 118 -2.50 2.61 -5.73
CA GLY A 118 -1.84 1.72 -6.68
C GLY A 118 -2.37 0.30 -6.56
N TYR A 119 -2.37 -0.45 -7.67
CA TYR A 119 -2.83 -1.83 -7.71
C TYR A 119 -1.89 -2.71 -8.51
N LEU A 120 -1.55 -3.85 -7.95
CA LEU A 120 -0.79 -4.91 -8.58
C LEU A 120 -1.65 -6.18 -8.64
N PRO A 121 -2.13 -6.59 -9.81
CA PRO A 121 -2.95 -7.81 -9.96
C PRO A 121 -2.12 -9.08 -9.80
N GLN A 122 -2.83 -10.19 -9.54
CA GLN A 122 -2.25 -11.53 -9.52
C GLN A 122 -1.68 -11.92 -10.89
N GLU A 123 -2.40 -11.60 -11.97
CA GLU A 123 -1.94 -11.89 -13.33
C GLU A 123 -0.86 -10.90 -13.78
N ALA A 124 0.12 -11.41 -14.55
CA ALA A 124 1.20 -10.59 -15.08
C ALA A 124 0.68 -9.44 -15.93
N SER A 125 1.00 -8.21 -15.53
CA SER A 125 0.49 -6.97 -16.13
C SER A 125 1.48 -6.24 -17.02
N ILE A 126 2.70 -6.78 -17.23
CA ILE A 126 3.73 -6.13 -18.05
C ILE A 126 3.40 -6.16 -19.54
N PHE A 127 3.85 -5.15 -20.26
CA PHE A 127 3.83 -5.13 -21.73
C PHE A 127 5.01 -5.94 -22.26
N ARG A 128 4.79 -7.21 -22.56
CA ARG A 128 5.84 -8.20 -22.89
C ARG A 128 6.75 -7.79 -24.07
N ARG A 129 6.25 -6.99 -25.02
CA ARG A 129 7.00 -6.56 -26.20
C ARG A 129 7.80 -5.27 -25.99
N LEU A 130 7.63 -4.61 -24.86
CA LEU A 130 8.35 -3.40 -24.52
C LEU A 130 9.62 -3.72 -23.72
N SER A 131 10.59 -2.81 -23.73
CA SER A 131 11.71 -2.85 -22.80
C SER A 131 11.27 -2.59 -21.36
N VAL A 132 12.16 -2.79 -20.40
CA VAL A 132 11.91 -2.45 -19.00
C VAL A 132 11.59 -0.97 -18.85
N GLU A 133 12.41 -0.09 -19.43
CA GLU A 133 12.16 1.36 -19.37
C GLU A 133 10.87 1.78 -20.08
N ASP A 134 10.56 1.21 -21.24
CA ASP A 134 9.33 1.55 -21.97
C ASP A 134 8.08 1.12 -21.21
N ASN A 135 8.14 0.04 -20.44
CA ASN A 135 7.05 -0.37 -19.55
C ASN A 135 6.75 0.69 -18.49
N VAL A 136 7.76 1.32 -17.93
CA VAL A 136 7.60 2.38 -16.92
C VAL A 136 7.21 3.69 -17.60
N LEU A 137 7.87 4.04 -18.72
CA LEU A 137 7.55 5.25 -19.50
C LEU A 137 6.10 5.26 -19.95
N ALA A 138 5.54 4.14 -20.40
CA ALA A 138 4.14 4.03 -20.80
C ALA A 138 3.16 4.49 -19.71
N VAL A 139 3.52 4.30 -18.42
CA VAL A 139 2.72 4.82 -17.29
C VAL A 139 3.03 6.30 -17.06
N LEU A 140 4.31 6.70 -17.05
CA LEU A 140 4.72 8.09 -16.80
C LEU A 140 4.18 9.06 -17.86
N GLU A 141 3.98 8.61 -19.10
CA GLU A 141 3.39 9.40 -20.19
C GLU A 141 1.92 9.73 -19.96
N THR A 142 1.21 8.95 -19.17
CA THR A 142 -0.18 9.25 -18.77
C THR A 142 -0.29 10.36 -17.72
N LEU A 143 0.85 10.75 -17.12
CA LEU A 143 0.93 11.77 -16.10
C LEU A 143 1.28 13.13 -16.71
N ASN A 144 0.84 14.20 -16.04
CA ASN A 144 1.16 15.56 -16.49
C ASN A 144 2.58 15.96 -16.07
N LEU A 145 3.59 15.30 -16.64
CA LEU A 145 5.02 15.52 -16.38
C LEU A 145 5.73 16.01 -17.65
N SER A 146 6.69 16.92 -17.49
CA SER A 146 7.61 17.29 -18.57
C SER A 146 8.53 16.11 -18.93
N THR A 147 9.15 16.15 -20.12
CA THR A 147 10.12 15.12 -20.56
C THR A 147 11.27 14.95 -19.57
N ALA A 148 11.79 16.05 -19.00
CA ALA A 148 12.86 16.00 -18.02
C ALA A 148 12.40 15.33 -16.71
N GLN A 149 11.19 15.66 -16.22
CA GLN A 149 10.61 15.03 -15.03
C GLN A 149 10.34 13.53 -15.22
N ARG A 150 9.85 13.13 -16.41
CA ARG A 150 9.64 11.69 -16.72
C ARG A 150 10.96 10.94 -16.69
N LYS A 151 12.03 11.52 -17.28
CA LYS A 151 13.35 10.89 -17.27
C LYS A 151 13.92 10.75 -15.86
N SER A 152 13.87 11.81 -15.05
CA SER A 152 14.31 11.75 -13.65
C SER A 152 13.54 10.69 -12.87
N ARG A 153 12.21 10.69 -12.98
CA ARG A 153 11.37 9.72 -12.28
C ARG A 153 11.60 8.28 -12.75
N LEU A 154 11.84 8.07 -14.04
CA LEU A 154 12.22 6.76 -14.56
C LEU A 154 13.53 6.27 -13.94
N ASP A 155 14.57 7.13 -13.91
CA ASP A 155 15.88 6.78 -13.39
C ASP A 155 15.79 6.44 -11.89
N GLU A 156 15.07 7.25 -11.09
CA GLU A 156 14.80 6.98 -9.67
C GLU A 156 14.11 5.64 -9.45
N LEU A 157 13.05 5.34 -10.19
CA LEU A 157 12.27 4.11 -10.03
C LEU A 157 13.08 2.86 -10.43
N LEU A 158 13.87 2.93 -11.51
CA LEU A 158 14.71 1.80 -11.92
C LEU A 158 15.84 1.54 -10.94
N GLU A 159 16.41 2.57 -10.32
CA GLU A 159 17.41 2.44 -9.27
C GLU A 159 16.80 1.84 -8.01
N GLU A 160 15.69 2.40 -7.54
CA GLU A 160 14.99 1.96 -6.32
C GLU A 160 14.62 0.47 -6.34
N LEU A 161 14.23 -0.06 -7.50
CA LEU A 161 13.81 -1.46 -7.67
C LEU A 161 14.92 -2.35 -8.27
N ASN A 162 16.17 -1.89 -8.31
CA ASN A 162 17.33 -2.63 -8.84
C ASN A 162 17.12 -3.12 -10.29
N LEU A 163 16.50 -2.30 -11.15
CA LEU A 163 16.22 -2.61 -12.56
C LEU A 163 17.11 -1.85 -13.55
N THR A 164 18.01 -0.98 -13.08
CA THR A 164 18.85 -0.12 -13.93
C THR A 164 19.66 -0.92 -14.94
N ARG A 165 20.21 -2.08 -14.55
CA ARG A 165 21.00 -2.95 -15.45
C ARG A 165 20.16 -3.63 -16.53
N LEU A 166 18.86 -3.75 -16.29
CA LEU A 166 17.90 -4.40 -17.19
C LEU A 166 17.15 -3.39 -18.07
N ARG A 167 17.47 -2.11 -17.95
CA ARG A 167 16.74 -0.99 -18.54
C ARG A 167 16.29 -1.23 -19.99
N THR A 168 17.21 -1.65 -20.84
CA THR A 168 16.98 -1.87 -22.28
C THR A 168 16.58 -3.29 -22.64
N HIS A 169 16.51 -4.20 -21.65
CA HIS A 169 16.13 -5.59 -21.90
C HIS A 169 14.64 -5.69 -22.25
N GLY A 170 14.31 -6.59 -23.18
CA GLY A 170 12.91 -6.93 -23.46
C GLY A 170 12.26 -7.60 -22.26
N SER A 171 11.08 -7.14 -21.85
CA SER A 171 10.42 -7.64 -20.64
C SER A 171 10.09 -9.14 -20.68
N TYR A 172 10.04 -9.74 -21.88
CA TYR A 172 9.84 -11.18 -22.04
C TYR A 172 11.04 -12.03 -21.61
N THR A 173 12.23 -11.43 -21.43
CA THR A 173 13.45 -12.13 -20.99
C THR A 173 13.62 -12.16 -19.48
N LEU A 174 12.79 -11.42 -18.74
CA LEU A 174 12.90 -11.27 -17.29
C LEU A 174 12.54 -12.56 -16.55
N SER A 175 13.31 -12.86 -15.49
CA SER A 175 12.95 -13.86 -14.48
C SER A 175 11.64 -13.52 -13.77
N GLY A 176 11.08 -14.43 -12.99
CA GLY A 176 9.86 -14.19 -12.20
C GLY A 176 10.00 -12.99 -11.25
N GLY A 177 11.10 -12.96 -10.47
CA GLY A 177 11.38 -11.87 -9.54
C GLY A 177 11.64 -10.52 -10.21
N GLU A 178 12.41 -10.50 -11.32
CA GLU A 178 12.65 -9.28 -12.10
C GLU A 178 11.35 -8.74 -12.71
N ARG A 179 10.49 -9.63 -13.19
CA ARG A 179 9.17 -9.28 -13.69
C ARG A 179 8.31 -8.65 -12.60
N ARG A 180 8.29 -9.24 -11.42
CA ARG A 180 7.52 -8.72 -10.29
C ARG A 180 8.02 -7.36 -9.83
N ARG A 181 9.34 -7.16 -9.79
CA ARG A 181 9.93 -5.82 -9.54
C ARG A 181 9.49 -4.79 -10.58
N LEU A 182 9.47 -5.15 -11.87
CA LEU A 182 8.98 -4.24 -12.93
C LEU A 182 7.49 -3.91 -12.76
N GLU A 183 6.66 -4.86 -12.37
CA GLU A 183 5.23 -4.63 -12.10
C GLU A 183 5.03 -3.67 -10.93
N ILE A 184 5.78 -3.85 -9.84
CA ILE A 184 5.78 -2.93 -8.70
C ILE A 184 6.26 -1.54 -9.12
N THR A 185 7.34 -1.46 -9.90
CA THR A 185 7.87 -0.20 -10.46
C THR A 185 6.81 0.58 -11.23
N ARG A 186 6.04 -0.11 -12.07
CA ARG A 186 4.93 0.50 -12.82
C ARG A 186 3.81 1.01 -11.90
N ALA A 187 3.47 0.27 -10.85
CA ALA A 187 2.48 0.71 -9.87
C ALA A 187 2.97 1.94 -9.09
N LEU A 188 4.27 2.03 -8.79
CA LEU A 188 4.90 3.17 -8.11
C LEU A 188 5.07 4.41 -9.01
N ALA A 189 5.00 4.26 -10.33
CA ALA A 189 5.14 5.38 -11.27
C ALA A 189 4.10 6.49 -11.03
N THR A 190 2.91 6.14 -10.54
CA THR A 190 1.83 7.09 -10.20
C THR A 190 2.01 7.75 -8.84
N ASN A 191 3.11 7.49 -8.13
CA ASN A 191 3.38 7.97 -6.77
C ASN A 191 2.22 7.70 -5.77
N PRO A 192 1.84 6.42 -5.59
CA PRO A 192 0.69 6.05 -4.78
C PRO A 192 0.97 6.29 -3.28
N LYS A 193 -0.09 6.56 -2.52
CA LYS A 193 -0.09 6.58 -1.05
C LYS A 193 -0.42 5.21 -0.45
N PHE A 194 -1.09 4.38 -1.24
CA PHE A 194 -1.44 3.01 -0.91
C PHE A 194 -1.14 2.10 -2.08
N LEU A 195 -0.61 0.93 -1.78
CA LEU A 195 -0.31 -0.10 -2.75
C LEU A 195 -1.05 -1.39 -2.38
N LEU A 196 -1.93 -1.84 -3.24
CA LEU A 196 -2.72 -3.05 -3.06
C LEU A 196 -2.12 -4.15 -3.94
N LEU A 197 -1.67 -5.25 -3.33
CA LEU A 197 -0.92 -6.33 -3.96
C LEU A 197 -1.71 -7.64 -3.85
N ASP A 198 -2.14 -8.16 -4.99
CA ASP A 198 -2.81 -9.46 -5.05
C ASP A 198 -1.78 -10.54 -5.38
N GLU A 199 -1.52 -11.41 -4.41
CA GLU A 199 -0.55 -12.52 -4.47
C GLU A 199 0.84 -12.10 -4.98
N PRO A 200 1.54 -11.15 -4.31
CA PRO A 200 2.82 -10.63 -4.78
C PRO A 200 3.94 -11.68 -4.82
N PHE A 201 3.83 -12.77 -4.08
CA PHE A 201 4.84 -13.83 -3.98
C PHE A 201 4.54 -15.04 -4.88
N ALA A 202 3.40 -15.04 -5.57
CA ALA A 202 3.01 -16.18 -6.39
C ALA A 202 3.94 -16.39 -7.59
N GLY A 203 4.43 -17.62 -7.76
CA GLY A 203 5.19 -18.03 -8.95
C GLY A 203 6.60 -17.46 -9.06
N ILE A 204 7.18 -16.97 -7.97
CA ILE A 204 8.58 -16.53 -7.88
C ILE A 204 9.38 -17.45 -6.97
N ASP A 205 10.71 -17.47 -7.17
CA ASP A 205 11.60 -18.31 -6.36
C ASP A 205 11.81 -17.73 -4.95
N PRO A 206 12.19 -18.56 -3.95
CA PRO A 206 12.32 -18.12 -2.57
C PRO A 206 13.33 -16.96 -2.34
N ILE A 207 14.40 -16.86 -3.15
CA ILE A 207 15.36 -15.76 -3.04
C ILE A 207 14.71 -14.46 -3.46
N ALA A 208 13.98 -14.49 -4.59
CA ALA A 208 13.27 -13.33 -5.09
C ALA A 208 12.10 -12.93 -4.18
N VAL A 209 11.51 -13.84 -3.40
CA VAL A 209 10.52 -13.48 -2.37
C VAL A 209 11.16 -12.55 -1.34
N GLY A 210 12.37 -12.87 -0.83
CA GLY A 210 13.10 -11.99 0.09
C GLY A 210 13.34 -10.59 -0.48
N ASP A 211 13.79 -10.51 -1.74
CA ASP A 211 13.98 -9.21 -2.42
C ASP A 211 12.69 -8.38 -2.48
N ILE A 212 11.55 -9.02 -2.74
CA ILE A 212 10.24 -8.33 -2.76
C ILE A 212 9.83 -7.90 -1.35
N GLN A 213 10.06 -8.72 -0.34
CA GLN A 213 9.78 -8.36 1.06
C GLN A 213 10.58 -7.13 1.49
N ASP A 214 11.86 -7.05 1.15
CA ASP A 214 12.73 -5.89 1.42
C ASP A 214 12.19 -4.64 0.70
N ILE A 215 11.78 -4.76 -0.55
CA ILE A 215 11.17 -3.66 -1.30
C ILE A 215 9.90 -3.17 -0.58
N LEU A 216 9.00 -4.06 -0.19
CA LEU A 216 7.75 -3.69 0.48
C LEU A 216 8.00 -3.04 1.85
N THR A 217 8.99 -3.52 2.60
CA THR A 217 9.43 -2.92 3.87
C THR A 217 9.95 -1.50 3.65
N ASN A 218 10.80 -1.28 2.65
CA ASN A 218 11.29 0.06 2.30
C ASN A 218 10.16 1.01 1.87
N LEU A 219 9.16 0.51 1.14
CA LEU A 219 8.00 1.31 0.73
C LEU A 219 7.12 1.70 1.93
N LYS A 220 6.93 0.79 2.87
CA LYS A 220 6.28 1.07 4.15
C LYS A 220 7.00 2.18 4.92
N GLU A 221 8.32 2.12 5.04
CA GLU A 221 9.14 3.15 5.71
C GLU A 221 9.02 4.53 5.05
N LYS A 222 8.77 4.57 3.74
CA LYS A 222 8.44 5.79 2.99
C LYS A 222 7.00 6.29 3.22
N GLY A 223 6.22 5.64 4.08
CA GLY A 223 4.87 6.02 4.43
C GLY A 223 3.78 5.47 3.52
N ILE A 224 4.09 4.55 2.60
CA ILE A 224 3.10 3.89 1.75
C ILE A 224 2.37 2.82 2.57
N GLY A 225 1.03 2.89 2.62
CA GLY A 225 0.21 1.82 3.19
C GLY A 225 0.07 0.67 2.20
N ILE A 226 0.28 -0.57 2.66
CA ILE A 226 0.32 -1.75 1.78
C ILE A 226 -0.72 -2.78 2.24
N LEU A 227 -1.62 -3.18 1.34
CA LEU A 227 -2.54 -4.30 1.54
C LEU A 227 -2.10 -5.48 0.69
N ILE A 228 -1.91 -6.64 1.32
CA ILE A 228 -1.43 -7.86 0.65
C ILE A 228 -2.44 -8.99 0.83
N THR A 229 -2.76 -9.68 -0.27
CA THR A 229 -3.34 -11.03 -0.23
C THR A 229 -2.28 -12.01 -0.72
N ASP A 230 -2.12 -13.15 -0.07
CA ASP A 230 -1.25 -14.21 -0.59
C ASP A 230 -1.66 -15.59 -0.03
N HIS A 231 -1.23 -16.65 -0.71
CA HIS A 231 -1.36 -18.02 -0.23
C HIS A 231 -0.21 -18.42 0.69
N ASN A 232 0.95 -17.80 0.53
CA ASN A 232 2.09 -18.02 1.39
C ASN A 232 1.96 -17.21 2.69
N VAL A 233 1.33 -17.85 3.67
CA VAL A 233 1.04 -17.24 4.96
C VAL A 233 2.30 -16.81 5.67
N GLN A 234 3.35 -17.63 5.63
CA GLN A 234 4.59 -17.39 6.34
C GLN A 234 5.30 -16.14 5.79
N ASP A 235 5.49 -16.06 4.47
CA ASP A 235 6.13 -14.91 3.83
C ASP A 235 5.30 -13.63 3.99
N THR A 236 3.97 -13.76 4.03
CA THR A 236 3.11 -12.59 4.25
C THR A 236 3.16 -12.11 5.70
N LEU A 237 3.02 -13.00 6.67
CA LEU A 237 3.03 -12.63 8.09
C LEU A 237 4.38 -12.06 8.53
N SER A 238 5.50 -12.47 7.89
CA SER A 238 6.84 -11.96 8.26
C SER A 238 7.03 -10.47 8.03
N ILE A 239 6.27 -9.87 7.11
CA ILE A 239 6.38 -8.44 6.77
C ILE A 239 5.14 -7.61 7.17
N THR A 240 4.06 -8.25 7.66
CA THR A 240 2.85 -7.54 8.03
C THR A 240 2.92 -7.01 9.46
N ASP A 241 2.41 -5.80 9.67
CA ASP A 241 2.19 -5.25 11.01
C ASP A 241 0.90 -5.81 11.62
N ARG A 242 -0.08 -6.12 10.77
CA ARG A 242 -1.39 -6.60 11.17
C ARG A 242 -1.98 -7.46 10.05
N ALA A 243 -2.79 -8.44 10.43
CA ALA A 243 -3.50 -9.27 9.45
C ALA A 243 -4.97 -9.49 9.84
N TYR A 244 -5.79 -9.73 8.82
CA TYR A 244 -7.17 -10.20 8.93
C TYR A 244 -7.25 -11.61 8.35
N ILE A 245 -7.73 -12.56 9.13
CA ILE A 245 -8.06 -13.90 8.65
C ILE A 245 -9.52 -13.93 8.24
N ILE A 246 -9.77 -14.11 6.95
CA ILE A 246 -11.11 -14.21 6.39
C ILE A 246 -11.51 -15.69 6.27
N SER A 247 -12.70 -16.02 6.72
CA SER A 247 -13.32 -17.33 6.56
C SER A 247 -14.81 -17.16 6.29
N GLU A 248 -15.34 -17.88 5.30
CA GLU A 248 -16.75 -17.86 4.92
C GLU A 248 -17.34 -16.45 4.74
N GLY A 249 -16.54 -15.53 4.22
CA GLY A 249 -16.95 -14.15 3.97
C GLY A 249 -16.98 -13.23 5.20
N MET A 250 -16.44 -13.67 6.34
CA MET A 250 -16.37 -12.90 7.58
C MET A 250 -14.93 -12.83 8.10
N ILE A 251 -14.64 -11.84 8.95
CA ILE A 251 -13.40 -11.81 9.71
C ILE A 251 -13.48 -12.85 10.80
N LEU A 252 -12.61 -13.87 10.76
CA LEU A 252 -12.49 -14.91 11.77
C LEU A 252 -11.59 -14.44 12.92
N GLU A 253 -10.49 -13.75 12.59
CA GLU A 253 -9.50 -13.23 13.52
C GLU A 253 -8.81 -12.01 12.93
N SER A 254 -8.31 -11.11 13.77
CA SER A 254 -7.51 -9.97 13.32
C SER A 254 -6.54 -9.52 14.42
N GLY A 255 -5.36 -9.06 14.02
CA GLY A 255 -4.36 -8.58 14.98
C GLY A 255 -2.94 -8.64 14.42
N VAL A 256 -1.98 -8.45 15.29
CA VAL A 256 -0.55 -8.61 14.96
C VAL A 256 -0.22 -10.07 14.63
N PRO A 257 0.85 -10.35 13.87
CA PRO A 257 1.22 -11.71 13.48
C PRO A 257 1.26 -12.71 14.63
N GLU A 258 1.81 -12.34 15.77
CA GLU A 258 1.92 -13.20 16.95
C GLU A 258 0.54 -13.64 17.50
N LEU A 259 -0.44 -12.74 17.48
CA LEU A 259 -1.81 -13.05 17.88
C LEU A 259 -2.44 -14.05 16.90
N ILE A 260 -2.27 -13.80 15.58
CA ILE A 260 -2.82 -14.66 14.53
C ILE A 260 -2.23 -16.08 14.61
N VAL A 261 -0.90 -16.20 14.76
CA VAL A 261 -0.21 -17.50 14.84
C VAL A 261 -0.62 -18.29 16.08
N ASN A 262 -0.93 -17.63 17.19
CA ASN A 262 -1.34 -18.26 18.43
C ASN A 262 -2.87 -18.46 18.58
N SER A 263 -3.66 -17.94 17.63
CA SER A 263 -5.11 -18.09 17.67
C SER A 263 -5.55 -19.53 17.40
N PRO A 264 -6.25 -20.21 18.33
CA PRO A 264 -6.79 -21.54 18.07
C PRO A 264 -7.76 -21.56 16.89
N LYS A 265 -8.53 -20.49 16.70
CA LYS A 265 -9.46 -20.37 15.57
C LYS A 265 -8.73 -20.29 14.24
N ALA A 266 -7.68 -19.45 14.14
CA ALA A 266 -6.89 -19.31 12.93
C ALA A 266 -6.15 -20.62 12.59
N ARG A 267 -5.64 -21.33 13.60
CA ARG A 267 -5.00 -22.64 13.43
C ARG A 267 -5.97 -23.70 12.93
N ALA A 268 -7.13 -23.82 13.55
CA ALA A 268 -8.13 -24.84 13.18
C ALA A 268 -8.66 -24.66 11.76
N VAL A 269 -8.82 -23.40 11.28
CA VAL A 269 -9.50 -23.11 10.01
C VAL A 269 -8.50 -22.90 8.84
N TYR A 270 -7.30 -22.39 9.13
CA TYR A 270 -6.43 -21.92 8.05
C TYR A 270 -4.96 -22.29 8.21
N LEU A 271 -4.32 -22.01 9.36
CA LEU A 271 -2.88 -22.19 9.52
C LEU A 271 -2.48 -23.67 9.67
N GLY A 272 -3.34 -24.46 10.29
CA GLY A 272 -3.00 -25.83 10.72
C GLY A 272 -2.27 -25.85 12.06
N GLU A 273 -2.44 -26.96 12.81
CA GLU A 273 -1.90 -27.12 14.18
C GLU A 273 -0.36 -27.05 14.25
N ARG A 274 0.33 -27.44 13.18
CA ARG A 274 1.80 -27.50 13.11
C ARG A 274 2.46 -26.21 12.59
N PHE A 275 1.68 -25.19 12.27
CA PHE A 275 2.23 -23.94 11.73
C PHE A 275 3.19 -23.27 12.73
N LYS A 276 4.36 -22.87 12.24
CA LYS A 276 5.36 -22.09 12.99
C LYS A 276 5.87 -20.98 12.09
N MET A 277 6.08 -19.80 12.64
CA MET A 277 6.86 -18.75 11.97
C MET A 277 8.32 -19.22 11.95
N SER A 278 8.98 -19.13 10.80
CA SER A 278 10.45 -19.22 10.74
C SER A 278 11.05 -18.00 11.44
N GLN A 279 12.03 -18.25 12.30
CA GLN A 279 12.82 -17.19 12.94
C GLN A 279 13.79 -16.55 11.95
#